data_a8ab4ae7b568064eb91a41a539791dcc
#
_entry.id   a8ab4ae7b568064eb91a41a539791dcc
#
_cell.length_a   1.000
_cell.length_b   1.000
_cell.length_c   1.000
_cell.angle_alpha   90.00
_cell.angle_beta   90.00
_cell.angle_gamma   90.00
#
_symmetry.space_group_name_H-M   'P 1'
#
loop_
_entity.id
_entity.type
_entity.pdbx_description
1 polymer ?
#
loop_
_entity_poly.entity_id
_entity_poly.type
_entity_poly.pdbx_seq_one_letter_code
_entity_poly.pdbx_strand_id
1 'polypeptide(L)'
;MSQFHADISIPNVTPRLLGAKHAKGSIITFLDAHCECTEGWLEPLLAEIAKNRKAVVCPVIDVISDETFEYITASDMTWGGFNWKLNFRWYRVPQREMDRRNGDRSEPLHTPAMAGGLFAIDRDYFYEVGSYDEGMDIWGGENLEMSFRVWQCGGTLEIIPCSHVGHVFRDKSPYTFPGGVAKIVNKNAARVAEVR
;
A
#
# COMPACT_ATOMS: atom_id res chain seq x y z
N MET A 1 18.95 -7.77 -1.26
CA MET A 1 17.94 -6.70 -1.11
C MET A 1 18.64 -5.37 -1.31
N SER A 2 18.38 -4.64 -2.39
CA SER A 2 18.97 -3.32 -2.62
C SER A 2 18.01 -2.25 -2.06
N GLN A 3 18.42 -1.60 -0.97
CA GLN A 3 17.71 -0.44 -0.43
C GLN A 3 18.13 0.83 -1.18
N PHE A 4 17.16 1.54 -1.73
CA PHE A 4 17.38 2.88 -2.26
C PHE A 4 16.84 3.90 -1.24
N HIS A 5 17.73 4.76 -0.74
CA HIS A 5 17.34 5.92 0.07
C HIS A 5 16.87 7.03 -0.87
N ALA A 6 15.64 7.48 -0.71
CA ALA A 6 15.08 8.57 -1.49
C ALA A 6 15.44 9.93 -0.86
N ASP A 7 15.82 10.88 -1.70
CA ASP A 7 15.91 12.30 -1.33
C ASP A 7 14.49 12.83 -1.03
N ILE A 8 14.32 13.53 0.08
CA ILE A 8 13.03 14.02 0.60
C ILE A 8 12.33 15.01 -0.35
N SER A 9 13.06 15.54 -1.34
CA SER A 9 12.54 16.48 -2.35
C SER A 9 11.93 15.80 -3.58
N ILE A 10 12.08 14.47 -3.73
CA ILE A 10 11.61 13.73 -4.91
C ILE A 10 10.19 13.21 -4.65
N PRO A 11 9.26 13.31 -5.64
CA PRO A 11 7.92 12.70 -5.53
C PRO A 11 8.01 11.23 -5.11
N ASN A 12 7.18 10.80 -4.16
CA ASN A 12 7.19 9.44 -3.58
C ASN A 12 7.12 8.33 -4.65
N VAL A 13 6.47 8.62 -5.77
CA VAL A 13 6.33 7.73 -6.92
C VAL A 13 7.66 7.48 -7.65
N THR A 14 8.52 8.50 -7.78
CA THR A 14 9.77 8.41 -8.56
C THR A 14 10.77 7.39 -8.01
N PRO A 15 11.10 7.38 -6.70
CA PRO A 15 11.99 6.36 -6.14
C PRO A 15 11.43 4.94 -6.27
N ARG A 16 10.10 4.78 -6.12
CA ARG A 16 9.44 3.48 -6.25
C ARG A 16 9.48 2.96 -7.68
N LEU A 17 9.24 3.82 -8.67
CA LEU A 17 9.40 3.49 -10.09
C LEU A 17 10.84 3.12 -10.44
N LEU A 18 11.81 3.88 -9.91
CA LEU A 18 13.23 3.57 -10.11
C LEU A 18 13.59 2.22 -9.51
N GLY A 19 13.13 1.94 -8.28
CA GLY A 19 13.31 0.64 -7.63
C GLY A 19 12.69 -0.50 -8.43
N ALA A 20 11.47 -0.33 -8.90
CA ALA A 20 10.76 -1.31 -9.75
C ALA A 20 11.52 -1.59 -11.05
N LYS A 21 12.06 -0.57 -11.72
CA LYS A 21 12.86 -0.70 -12.95
C LYS A 21 14.12 -1.55 -12.75
N HIS A 22 14.73 -1.50 -11.56
CA HIS A 22 15.92 -2.28 -11.23
C HIS A 22 15.61 -3.64 -10.61
N ALA A 23 14.36 -3.91 -10.25
CA ALA A 23 13.93 -5.20 -9.70
C ALA A 23 14.08 -6.30 -10.75
N LYS A 24 14.72 -7.42 -10.36
CA LYS A 24 14.96 -8.58 -11.24
C LYS A 24 14.07 -9.78 -10.90
N GLY A 25 13.45 -9.79 -9.72
CA GLY A 25 12.54 -10.84 -9.29
C GLY A 25 11.23 -10.84 -10.06
N SER A 26 10.51 -11.94 -10.04
CA SER A 26 9.16 -12.04 -10.60
C SER A 26 8.11 -11.29 -9.76
N ILE A 27 8.40 -11.00 -8.50
CA ILE A 27 7.57 -10.24 -7.59
C ILE A 27 8.34 -9.02 -7.09
N ILE A 28 7.69 -7.87 -7.04
CA ILE A 28 8.21 -6.65 -6.45
C ILE A 28 7.52 -6.45 -5.11
N THR A 29 8.29 -6.20 -4.05
CA THR A 29 7.78 -5.81 -2.74
C THR A 29 8.22 -4.39 -2.43
N PHE A 30 7.25 -3.52 -2.20
CA PHE A 30 7.46 -2.14 -1.79
C PHE A 30 7.36 -2.05 -0.27
N LEU A 31 8.35 -1.42 0.35
CA LEU A 31 8.38 -1.13 1.78
C LEU A 31 8.86 0.30 1.99
N ASP A 32 8.24 1.00 2.92
CA ASP A 32 8.77 2.27 3.40
C ASP A 32 10.06 2.04 4.22
N ALA A 33 10.95 3.02 4.26
CA ALA A 33 12.28 2.88 4.87
C ALA A 33 12.25 2.81 6.42
N HIS A 34 11.09 3.05 7.03
CA HIS A 34 10.85 3.09 8.48
C HIS A 34 9.91 1.96 8.92
N CYS A 35 10.19 0.76 8.43
CA CYS A 35 9.45 -0.46 8.74
C CYS A 35 10.34 -1.49 9.42
N GLU A 36 9.73 -2.33 10.26
CA GLU A 36 10.32 -3.52 10.87
C GLU A 36 9.51 -4.76 10.46
N CYS A 37 10.15 -5.69 9.79
CA CYS A 37 9.53 -6.91 9.31
C CYS A 37 9.61 -8.00 10.39
N THR A 38 8.48 -8.64 10.69
CA THR A 38 8.46 -9.81 11.58
C THR A 38 9.02 -11.06 10.88
N GLU A 39 9.36 -12.09 11.63
CA GLU A 39 9.76 -13.37 11.06
C GLU A 39 8.61 -13.98 10.24
N GLY A 40 8.90 -14.47 9.04
CA GLY A 40 7.90 -15.12 8.17
C GLY A 40 6.89 -14.17 7.52
N TRP A 41 7.15 -12.86 7.49
CA TRP A 41 6.21 -11.87 6.92
C TRP A 41 6.06 -11.96 5.39
N LEU A 42 7.11 -12.37 4.69
CA LEU A 42 7.16 -12.31 3.22
C LEU A 42 6.50 -13.51 2.55
N GLU A 43 6.68 -14.70 3.09
CA GLU A 43 6.26 -15.96 2.48
C GLU A 43 4.75 -16.02 2.22
N PRO A 44 3.85 -15.58 3.13
CA PRO A 44 2.42 -15.55 2.86
C PRO A 44 2.03 -14.62 1.71
N LEU A 45 2.72 -13.47 1.56
CA LEU A 45 2.50 -12.56 0.44
C LEU A 45 2.88 -13.21 -0.89
N LEU A 46 4.05 -13.85 -0.96
CA LEU A 46 4.52 -14.54 -2.16
C LEU A 46 3.61 -15.71 -2.52
N ALA A 47 3.13 -16.46 -1.53
CA ALA A 47 2.24 -17.58 -1.73
C ALA A 47 0.91 -17.16 -2.36
N GLU A 48 0.35 -16.01 -1.95
CA GLU A 48 -0.91 -15.52 -2.51
C GLU A 48 -0.75 -15.03 -3.96
N ILE A 49 0.34 -14.30 -4.26
CA ILE A 49 0.64 -13.91 -5.65
C ILE A 49 0.87 -15.14 -6.55
N ALA A 50 1.48 -16.21 -6.01
CA ALA A 50 1.66 -17.44 -6.76
C ALA A 50 0.34 -18.15 -7.12
N LYS A 51 -0.70 -18.01 -6.28
CA LYS A 51 -2.05 -18.50 -6.56
C LYS A 51 -2.79 -17.60 -7.57
N ASN A 52 -2.65 -16.29 -7.41
CA ASN A 52 -3.30 -15.29 -8.25
C ASN A 52 -2.31 -14.18 -8.61
N ARG A 53 -1.73 -14.25 -9.80
CA ARG A 53 -0.78 -13.27 -10.33
C ARG A 53 -1.33 -11.82 -10.35
N LYS A 54 -2.67 -11.66 -10.38
CA LYS A 54 -3.32 -10.34 -10.36
C LYS A 54 -3.69 -9.85 -8.96
N ALA A 55 -3.28 -10.58 -7.92
CA ALA A 55 -3.42 -10.11 -6.56
C ALA A 55 -2.31 -9.10 -6.21
N VAL A 56 -2.72 -7.97 -5.65
CA VAL A 56 -1.83 -7.02 -4.96
C VAL A 56 -2.04 -7.22 -3.48
N VAL A 57 -1.01 -7.66 -2.79
CA VAL A 57 -1.11 -8.15 -1.43
C VAL A 57 -0.37 -7.25 -0.44
N CYS A 58 -0.98 -7.00 0.69
CA CYS A 58 -0.45 -6.16 1.76
C CYS A 58 -0.32 -6.96 3.05
N PRO A 59 0.72 -6.72 3.87
CA PRO A 59 0.75 -7.23 5.24
C PRO A 59 -0.28 -6.48 6.10
N VAL A 60 -0.61 -7.02 7.26
CA VAL A 60 -1.14 -6.24 8.36
C VAL A 60 -0.06 -5.23 8.77
N ILE A 61 -0.41 -3.94 8.82
CA ILE A 61 0.51 -2.87 9.18
C ILE A 61 0.40 -2.63 10.68
N ASP A 62 1.36 -3.15 11.42
CA ASP A 62 1.49 -2.94 12.85
C ASP A 62 2.06 -1.54 13.15
N VAL A 63 1.91 -1.06 14.36
CA VAL A 63 2.35 0.27 14.76
C VAL A 63 3.67 0.17 15.51
N ILE A 64 4.63 0.99 15.12
CA ILE A 64 5.82 1.27 15.92
C ILE A 64 5.70 2.71 16.43
N SER A 65 5.73 2.88 17.75
CA SER A 65 5.71 4.20 18.36
C SER A 65 6.94 5.01 17.96
N ASP A 66 6.76 6.23 17.48
CA ASP A 66 7.87 7.13 17.13
C ASP A 66 8.57 7.73 18.36
N GLU A 67 7.94 7.65 19.56
CA GLU A 67 8.51 8.11 20.81
C GLU A 67 9.29 7.02 21.55
N THR A 68 8.73 5.81 21.65
CA THR A 68 9.28 4.71 22.48
C THR A 68 9.86 3.57 21.67
N PHE A 69 9.60 3.50 20.36
CA PHE A 69 9.88 2.36 19.48
C PHE A 69 9.19 1.05 19.92
N GLU A 70 8.16 1.16 20.74
CA GLU A 70 7.34 0.02 21.12
C GLU A 70 6.60 -0.53 19.90
N TYR A 71 6.68 -1.84 19.69
CA TYR A 71 5.95 -2.54 18.62
C TYR A 71 4.56 -2.93 19.13
N ILE A 72 3.52 -2.43 18.48
CA ILE A 72 2.12 -2.64 18.85
C ILE A 72 1.41 -3.35 17.70
N THR A 73 0.97 -4.57 17.94
CA THR A 73 0.24 -5.36 16.94
C THR A 73 -1.09 -4.70 16.59
N ALA A 74 -1.32 -4.49 15.30
CA ALA A 74 -2.59 -3.97 14.79
C ALA A 74 -3.65 -5.06 14.68
N SER A 75 -4.90 -4.64 14.53
CA SER A 75 -6.01 -5.54 14.36
C SER A 75 -6.15 -6.02 12.92
N ASP A 76 -6.28 -7.33 12.70
CA ASP A 76 -6.67 -7.97 11.45
C ASP A 76 -8.16 -7.73 11.08
N MET A 77 -8.90 -6.99 11.94
CA MET A 77 -10.31 -6.63 11.73
C MET A 77 -10.49 -5.23 11.15
N THR A 78 -9.42 -4.65 10.60
CA THR A 78 -9.45 -3.36 9.91
C THR A 78 -9.00 -3.51 8.46
N TRP A 79 -9.60 -2.73 7.57
CA TRP A 79 -9.24 -2.66 6.17
C TRP A 79 -9.10 -1.22 5.69
N GLY A 80 -8.42 -1.02 4.56
CA GLY A 80 -8.28 0.29 3.94
C GLY A 80 -9.52 0.69 3.16
N GLY A 81 -9.86 1.95 3.26
CA GLY A 81 -10.91 2.58 2.48
C GLY A 81 -10.64 4.07 2.32
N PHE A 82 -11.63 4.84 1.93
CA PHE A 82 -11.49 6.27 1.71
C PHE A 82 -12.79 7.00 2.01
N ASN A 83 -12.69 8.31 2.24
CA ASN A 83 -13.86 9.18 2.35
C ASN A 83 -14.11 9.91 1.01
N TRP A 84 -15.25 10.61 0.89
CA TRP A 84 -15.62 11.34 -0.32
C TRP A 84 -14.72 12.52 -0.69
N LYS A 85 -13.74 12.86 0.19
CA LYS A 85 -12.66 13.81 -0.12
C LYS A 85 -11.41 13.12 -0.66
N LEU A 86 -11.50 11.82 -0.99
CA LEU A 86 -10.39 10.97 -1.44
C LEU A 86 -9.23 10.93 -0.45
N ASN A 87 -9.54 10.94 0.85
CA ASN A 87 -8.55 10.65 1.87
C ASN A 87 -8.65 9.20 2.29
N PHE A 88 -7.54 8.49 2.31
CA PHE A 88 -7.43 7.15 2.85
C PHE A 88 -7.85 7.11 4.33
N ARG A 89 -8.56 6.06 4.72
CA ARG A 89 -9.01 5.82 6.09
C ARG A 89 -9.02 4.33 6.41
N TRP A 90 -8.73 3.99 7.64
CA TRP A 90 -8.96 2.67 8.18
C TRP A 90 -10.41 2.54 8.65
N TYR A 91 -11.05 1.43 8.29
CA TYR A 91 -12.41 1.08 8.71
C TYR A 91 -12.44 -0.32 9.27
N ARG A 92 -13.43 -0.60 10.11
CA ARG A 92 -13.70 -1.96 10.55
C ARG A 92 -14.17 -2.81 9.37
N VAL A 93 -13.68 -4.06 9.31
CA VAL A 93 -14.11 -5.04 8.31
C VAL A 93 -15.62 -5.28 8.44
N PRO A 94 -16.41 -5.12 7.36
CA PRO A 94 -17.84 -5.31 7.39
C PRO A 94 -18.22 -6.80 7.41
N GLN A 95 -19.43 -7.10 7.90
CA GLN A 95 -19.92 -8.47 8.03
C GLN A 95 -19.87 -9.25 6.71
N ARG A 96 -20.23 -8.62 5.59
CA ARG A 96 -20.18 -9.25 4.25
C ARG A 96 -18.81 -9.86 3.90
N GLU A 97 -17.75 -9.22 4.36
CA GLU A 97 -16.38 -9.70 4.10
C GLU A 97 -16.00 -10.84 5.06
N MET A 98 -16.50 -10.79 6.28
CA MET A 98 -16.39 -11.90 7.22
C MET A 98 -17.14 -13.13 6.70
N ASP A 99 -18.33 -12.94 6.15
CA ASP A 99 -19.14 -14.00 5.55
C ASP A 99 -18.46 -14.61 4.32
N ARG A 100 -17.83 -13.78 3.45
CA ARG A 100 -17.05 -14.25 2.30
C ARG A 100 -15.94 -15.22 2.71
N ARG A 101 -15.27 -14.94 3.84
CA ARG A 101 -14.20 -15.77 4.41
C ARG A 101 -14.74 -16.94 5.25
N ASN A 102 -16.05 -17.17 5.32
CA ASN A 102 -16.68 -18.19 6.15
C ASN A 102 -16.26 -18.13 7.64
N GLY A 103 -15.94 -16.93 8.13
CA GLY A 103 -15.45 -16.72 9.49
C GLY A 103 -13.97 -17.11 9.70
N ASP A 104 -13.28 -17.60 8.69
CA ASP A 104 -11.84 -17.90 8.76
C ASP A 104 -11.03 -16.62 8.69
N ARG A 105 -10.37 -16.27 9.80
CA ARG A 105 -9.57 -15.05 9.93
C ARG A 105 -8.16 -15.19 9.30
N SER A 106 -7.74 -16.39 8.91
CA SER A 106 -6.49 -16.62 8.19
C SER A 106 -6.59 -16.40 6.68
N GLU A 107 -7.82 -16.45 6.15
CA GLU A 107 -8.07 -16.19 4.73
C GLU A 107 -7.79 -14.72 4.36
N PRO A 108 -7.26 -14.44 3.13
CA PRO A 108 -7.02 -13.10 2.65
C PRO A 108 -8.25 -12.19 2.74
N LEU A 109 -8.04 -10.96 3.21
CA LEU A 109 -9.06 -9.94 3.36
C LEU A 109 -9.09 -9.03 2.13
N HIS A 110 -10.17 -9.01 1.36
CA HIS A 110 -10.33 -8.12 0.20
C HIS A 110 -10.56 -6.69 0.65
N THR A 111 -9.56 -5.83 0.47
CA THR A 111 -9.63 -4.42 0.90
C THR A 111 -9.99 -3.48 -0.26
N PRO A 112 -10.89 -2.50 -0.07
CA PRO A 112 -11.20 -1.51 -1.10
C PRO A 112 -10.01 -0.68 -1.56
N ALA A 113 -9.09 -0.37 -0.64
CA ALA A 113 -7.89 0.41 -0.93
C ALA A 113 -6.72 -0.06 -0.05
N MET A 114 -5.51 0.04 -0.56
CA MET A 114 -4.29 -0.19 0.21
C MET A 114 -3.76 1.11 0.83
N ALA A 115 -2.99 1.00 1.93
CA ALA A 115 -2.33 2.14 2.55
C ALA A 115 -1.19 2.71 1.68
N GLY A 116 -0.60 1.88 0.81
CA GLY A 116 0.34 2.29 -0.25
C GLY A 116 1.82 2.21 0.11
N GLY A 117 2.18 2.13 1.40
CA GLY A 117 3.57 2.05 1.86
C GLY A 117 4.17 0.64 1.74
N LEU A 118 3.34 -0.37 1.97
CA LEU A 118 3.75 -1.76 2.13
C LEU A 118 2.84 -2.67 1.29
N PHE A 119 3.36 -3.23 0.22
CA PHE A 119 2.64 -4.22 -0.58
C PHE A 119 3.57 -5.02 -1.49
N ALA A 120 3.13 -6.17 -1.94
CA ALA A 120 3.79 -6.97 -2.97
C ALA A 120 2.87 -7.16 -4.18
N ILE A 121 3.47 -7.26 -5.36
CA ILE A 121 2.78 -7.41 -6.64
C ILE A 121 3.64 -8.21 -7.61
N ASP A 122 3.04 -9.02 -8.48
CA ASP A 122 3.74 -9.59 -9.63
C ASP A 122 4.34 -8.48 -10.49
N ARG A 123 5.63 -8.61 -10.88
CA ARG A 123 6.34 -7.55 -11.59
C ARG A 123 5.72 -7.24 -12.94
N ASP A 124 5.34 -8.26 -13.69
CA ASP A 124 4.78 -8.06 -15.02
C ASP A 124 3.37 -7.47 -14.92
N TYR A 125 2.58 -7.90 -13.91
CA TYR A 125 1.27 -7.32 -13.63
C TYR A 125 1.38 -5.85 -13.18
N PHE A 126 2.41 -5.47 -12.41
CA PHE A 126 2.66 -4.07 -12.06
C PHE A 126 2.77 -3.17 -13.29
N TYR A 127 3.46 -3.62 -14.34
CA TYR A 127 3.56 -2.88 -15.59
C TYR A 127 2.30 -3.02 -16.46
N GLU A 128 1.67 -4.18 -16.49
CA GLU A 128 0.42 -4.44 -17.21
C GLU A 128 -0.71 -3.53 -16.73
N VAL A 129 -0.82 -3.33 -15.40
CA VAL A 129 -1.82 -2.44 -14.79
C VAL A 129 -1.44 -0.95 -14.89
N GLY A 130 -0.26 -0.61 -15.45
CA GLY A 130 0.16 0.76 -15.74
C GLY A 130 1.12 1.38 -14.73
N SER A 131 1.72 0.59 -13.82
CA SER A 131 2.67 1.06 -12.78
C SER A 131 2.12 2.21 -11.92
N TYR A 132 2.94 3.13 -11.45
CA TYR A 132 2.50 4.35 -10.78
C TYR A 132 2.20 5.48 -11.77
N ASP A 133 1.23 6.32 -11.46
CA ASP A 133 0.96 7.57 -12.20
C ASP A 133 2.06 8.61 -11.93
N GLU A 134 2.94 8.81 -12.92
CA GLU A 134 4.05 9.76 -12.86
C GLU A 134 3.59 11.24 -12.80
N GLY A 135 2.33 11.53 -13.06
CA GLY A 135 1.75 12.86 -12.95
C GLY A 135 1.39 13.28 -11.53
N MET A 136 1.51 12.37 -10.56
CA MET A 136 1.27 12.66 -9.15
C MET A 136 2.48 13.33 -8.50
N ASP A 137 2.23 14.36 -7.69
CA ASP A 137 3.27 15.12 -7.00
C ASP A 137 3.47 14.62 -5.57
N ILE A 138 4.68 14.58 -5.12
CA ILE A 138 5.19 14.42 -3.76
C ILE A 138 4.55 13.31 -2.96
N TRP A 139 3.30 13.46 -2.50
CA TRP A 139 2.61 12.54 -1.62
C TRP A 139 1.09 12.72 -1.65
N GLY A 140 0.37 11.62 -1.49
CA GLY A 140 -1.09 11.56 -1.28
C GLY A 140 -1.88 11.29 -2.55
N GLY A 141 -2.70 10.24 -2.50
CA GLY A 141 -3.59 9.81 -3.58
C GLY A 141 -3.06 8.68 -4.46
N GLU A 142 -1.74 8.46 -4.52
CA GLU A 142 -1.13 7.40 -5.33
C GLU A 142 -1.62 6.00 -4.93
N ASN A 143 -1.87 5.79 -3.66
CA ASN A 143 -2.41 4.55 -3.13
C ASN A 143 -3.86 4.31 -3.56
N LEU A 144 -4.70 5.35 -3.56
CA LEU A 144 -6.09 5.25 -4.01
C LEU A 144 -6.17 5.07 -5.53
N GLU A 145 -5.36 5.83 -6.29
CA GLU A 145 -5.28 5.72 -7.74
C GLU A 145 -4.97 4.27 -8.16
N MET A 146 -3.87 3.73 -7.64
CA MET A 146 -3.48 2.36 -7.94
C MET A 146 -4.53 1.35 -7.46
N SER A 147 -5.11 1.54 -6.28
CA SER A 147 -6.16 0.67 -5.75
C SER A 147 -7.36 0.58 -6.69
N PHE A 148 -7.85 1.71 -7.18
CA PHE A 148 -9.01 1.76 -8.07
C PHE A 148 -8.69 1.11 -9.42
N ARG A 149 -7.51 1.38 -9.96
CA ARG A 149 -7.07 0.83 -11.23
C ARG A 149 -6.90 -0.68 -11.16
N VAL A 150 -6.32 -1.22 -10.08
CA VAL A 150 -6.22 -2.68 -9.86
C VAL A 150 -7.61 -3.32 -9.89
N TRP A 151 -8.58 -2.79 -9.12
CA TRP A 151 -9.95 -3.31 -9.12
C TRP A 151 -10.65 -3.19 -10.48
N GLN A 152 -10.51 -2.07 -11.16
CA GLN A 152 -11.13 -1.84 -12.48
C GLN A 152 -10.53 -2.72 -13.58
N CYS A 153 -9.24 -3.08 -13.46
CA CYS A 153 -8.56 -3.97 -14.41
C CYS A 153 -8.70 -5.46 -14.06
N GLY A 154 -9.60 -5.82 -13.13
CA GLY A 154 -9.92 -7.20 -12.77
C GLY A 154 -8.86 -7.90 -11.92
N GLY A 155 -8.05 -7.13 -11.20
CA GLY A 155 -7.19 -7.63 -10.12
C GLY A 155 -7.88 -7.60 -8.78
N THR A 156 -7.15 -8.00 -7.72
CA THR A 156 -7.61 -7.96 -6.33
C THR A 156 -6.62 -7.21 -5.45
N LEU A 157 -7.13 -6.55 -4.41
CA LEU A 157 -6.33 -6.00 -3.31
C LEU A 157 -6.62 -6.80 -2.05
N GLU A 158 -5.59 -7.33 -1.44
CA GLU A 158 -5.73 -8.26 -0.33
C GLU A 158 -4.81 -7.89 0.83
N ILE A 159 -5.34 -7.93 2.06
CA ILE A 159 -4.53 -7.90 3.27
C ILE A 159 -4.36 -9.36 3.70
N ILE A 160 -3.13 -9.78 3.94
CA ILE A 160 -2.78 -11.13 4.30
C ILE A 160 -2.58 -11.22 5.82
N PRO A 161 -3.51 -11.84 6.57
CA PRO A 161 -3.51 -11.80 8.04
C PRO A 161 -2.30 -12.50 8.69
N CYS A 162 -1.65 -13.43 7.97
CA CYS A 162 -0.45 -14.13 8.46
C CYS A 162 0.85 -13.34 8.19
N SER A 163 0.78 -12.17 7.58
CA SER A 163 1.92 -11.30 7.29
C SER A 163 1.82 -10.02 8.10
N HIS A 164 2.82 -9.73 8.92
CA HIS A 164 2.88 -8.56 9.80
C HIS A 164 4.14 -7.75 9.56
N VAL A 165 4.01 -6.44 9.40
CA VAL A 165 5.13 -5.51 9.28
C VAL A 165 4.84 -4.27 10.11
N GLY A 166 5.72 -3.96 11.05
CA GLY A 166 5.65 -2.74 11.85
C GLY A 166 6.05 -1.51 11.03
N HIS A 167 5.33 -0.42 11.19
CA HIS A 167 5.58 0.85 10.54
C HIS A 167 5.60 1.98 11.57
N VAL A 168 6.60 2.86 11.49
CA VAL A 168 6.68 4.04 12.36
C VAL A 168 5.72 5.11 11.82
N PHE A 169 4.61 5.30 12.52
CA PHE A 169 3.67 6.39 12.22
C PHE A 169 4.15 7.68 12.89
N ARG A 170 4.08 8.78 12.14
CA ARG A 170 4.53 10.11 12.57
C ARG A 170 3.36 11.08 12.53
N ASP A 171 3.28 11.96 13.52
CA ASP A 171 2.30 13.05 13.54
C ASP A 171 2.55 14.13 12.49
N LYS A 172 3.82 14.30 12.09
CA LYS A 172 4.24 15.32 11.12
C LYS A 172 4.82 14.68 9.88
N SER A 173 4.36 15.15 8.72
CA SER A 173 4.94 14.75 7.43
C SER A 173 6.39 15.27 7.31
N PRO A 174 7.35 14.42 6.90
CA PRO A 174 8.72 14.86 6.63
C PRO A 174 8.85 15.59 5.27
N TYR A 175 7.81 15.58 4.45
CA TYR A 175 7.86 16.14 3.11
C TYR A 175 7.70 17.66 3.11
N THR A 176 8.42 18.31 2.18
CA THR A 176 8.23 19.73 1.85
C THR A 176 7.21 19.84 0.71
N PHE A 177 6.20 20.69 0.87
CA PHE A 177 5.14 20.88 -0.13
C PHE A 177 5.24 22.29 -0.75
N PRO A 178 5.91 22.47 -1.90
CA PRO A 178 5.98 23.75 -2.58
C PRO A 178 4.58 24.27 -2.95
N GLY A 179 4.26 25.47 -2.51
CA GLY A 179 2.93 26.06 -2.71
C GLY A 179 1.84 25.55 -1.75
N GLY A 180 2.20 24.76 -0.73
CA GLY A 180 1.33 24.27 0.33
C GLY A 180 0.73 22.89 0.09
N VAL A 181 0.45 22.20 1.18
CA VAL A 181 -0.08 20.82 1.19
C VAL A 181 -1.37 20.69 0.39
N ALA A 182 -2.31 21.63 0.58
CA ALA A 182 -3.62 21.59 -0.07
C ALA A 182 -3.53 21.63 -1.61
N LYS A 183 -2.58 22.38 -2.17
CA LYS A 183 -2.38 22.46 -3.61
C LYS A 183 -1.98 21.12 -4.20
N ILE A 184 -1.03 20.44 -3.57
CA ILE A 184 -0.51 19.14 -4.03
C ILE A 184 -1.58 18.05 -3.85
N VAL A 185 -2.16 17.94 -2.65
CA VAL A 185 -3.16 16.91 -2.35
C VAL A 185 -4.41 17.07 -3.22
N ASN A 186 -4.89 18.29 -3.46
CA ASN A 186 -6.05 18.52 -4.34
C ASN A 186 -5.73 18.20 -5.81
N LYS A 187 -4.52 18.50 -6.30
CA LYS A 187 -4.08 18.11 -7.64
C LYS A 187 -4.08 16.58 -7.77
N ASN A 188 -3.49 15.87 -6.81
CA ASN A 188 -3.44 14.42 -6.82
C ASN A 188 -4.87 13.83 -6.71
N ALA A 189 -5.72 14.37 -5.84
CA ALA A 189 -7.11 13.93 -5.71
C ALA A 189 -7.92 14.11 -7.00
N ALA A 190 -7.69 15.20 -7.75
CA ALA A 190 -8.30 15.38 -9.06
C ALA A 190 -7.89 14.27 -10.04
N ARG A 191 -6.59 13.90 -10.07
CA ARG A 191 -6.10 12.79 -10.88
C ARG A 191 -6.74 11.46 -10.47
N VAL A 192 -6.87 11.19 -9.16
CA VAL A 192 -7.58 9.99 -8.66
C VAL A 192 -9.02 9.95 -9.16
N ALA A 193 -9.73 11.10 -9.16
CA ALA A 193 -11.11 11.19 -9.63
C ALA A 193 -11.25 10.96 -11.15
N GLU A 194 -10.18 11.15 -11.92
CA GLU A 194 -10.14 10.97 -13.38
C GLU A 194 -9.72 9.55 -13.80
N VAL A 195 -9.35 8.68 -12.87
CA VAL A 195 -9.08 7.25 -13.14
C VAL A 195 -10.36 6.60 -13.66
N ARG A 196 -10.28 6.03 -14.88
CA ARG A 196 -11.42 5.40 -15.58
C ARG A 196 -11.14 3.93 -15.83
#